data_00099710deb96781e91c205cddfdc778
#
_entry.id   00099710deb96781e91c205cddfdc778
#
_cell.length_a   1.000
_cell.length_b   1.000
_cell.length_c   1.000
_cell.angle_alpha   90.00
_cell.angle_beta   90.00
_cell.angle_gamma   90.00
#
_symmetry.space_group_name_H-M   'P 1'
#
loop_
_entity.id
_entity.type
_entity.pdbx_description
1 polymer ?
#
loop_
_entity_poly.entity_id
_entity_poly.type
_entity_poly.pdbx_seq_one_letter_code
_entity_poly.pdbx_strand_id
1 'polypeptide(L)'
;MNRVLDMTAGSRMMWFDPNNTSAVFVDNRTLDTELCDGRRLEIKPDVVADFRALPFSDDSFDHVVFDPPHLERLGASSWTAAKYGALLKSWRDDLAEGFAEGFRVLKTGGTLVFKWNETQIPTQEVISLAKGGKLLYGHRSGKAARTHWIVFIKE
;
A
#
# COMPACT_ATOMS: atom_id res chain seq x y z
N MET A 1 -14.30 16.60 -2.09
CA MET A 1 -14.46 15.32 -2.79
C MET A 1 -13.13 14.59 -2.80
N ASN A 2 -13.08 13.44 -2.18
CA ASN A 2 -11.85 12.66 -2.08
C ASN A 2 -11.59 11.95 -3.42
N ARG A 3 -10.48 12.27 -4.06
CA ARG A 3 -10.10 11.73 -5.38
C ARG A 3 -9.04 10.65 -5.32
N VAL A 4 -8.28 10.63 -4.21
CA VAL A 4 -7.15 9.73 -4.00
C VAL A 4 -7.45 8.81 -2.83
N LEU A 5 -7.13 7.53 -2.98
CA LEU A 5 -7.16 6.55 -1.89
C LEU A 5 -5.74 6.06 -1.63
N ASP A 6 -5.27 6.19 -0.39
CA ASP A 6 -4.12 5.43 0.10
C ASP A 6 -4.66 4.25 0.92
N MET A 7 -4.65 3.06 0.33
CA MET A 7 -5.26 1.87 0.94
C MET A 7 -4.34 1.16 1.93
N THR A 8 -3.14 1.68 2.14
CA THR A 8 -2.09 1.14 3.02
C THR A 8 -1.30 2.27 3.69
N ALA A 9 -1.99 3.25 4.24
CA ALA A 9 -1.43 4.54 4.60
C ALA A 9 -0.31 4.49 5.66
N GLY A 10 -0.38 3.56 6.61
CA GLY A 10 0.57 3.51 7.72
C GLY A 10 0.64 4.86 8.43
N SER A 11 1.85 5.33 8.69
CA SER A 11 2.10 6.65 9.27
C SER A 11 2.17 7.79 8.25
N ARG A 12 1.75 7.56 7.00
CA ARG A 12 1.70 8.55 5.90
C ARG A 12 3.06 9.14 5.53
N MET A 13 4.13 8.38 5.72
CA MET A 13 5.51 8.88 5.55
C MET A 13 5.87 9.29 4.14
N MET A 14 5.25 8.69 3.12
CA MET A 14 5.49 9.03 1.73
C MET A 14 4.81 10.33 1.28
N TRP A 15 3.89 10.86 2.09
CA TRP A 15 3.09 12.03 1.76
C TRP A 15 3.81 13.32 2.15
N PHE A 16 3.94 14.25 1.21
CA PHE A 16 4.45 15.60 1.49
C PHE A 16 3.50 16.36 2.43
N ASP A 17 2.19 16.20 2.23
CA ASP A 17 1.17 16.68 3.15
C ASP A 17 0.39 15.49 3.72
N PRO A 18 0.69 15.05 4.94
CA PRO A 18 -0.01 13.92 5.56
C PRO A 18 -1.47 14.22 5.96
N ASN A 19 -1.89 15.47 5.83
CA ASN A 19 -3.25 15.92 6.09
C ASN A 19 -4.00 16.33 4.80
N ASN A 20 -3.54 15.84 3.65
CA ASN A 20 -4.12 16.17 2.36
C ASN A 20 -5.61 15.83 2.31
N THR A 21 -6.45 16.83 2.12
CA THR A 21 -7.92 16.69 2.15
C THR A 21 -8.52 16.08 0.89
N SER A 22 -7.74 15.93 -0.17
CA SER A 22 -8.16 15.21 -1.40
C SER A 22 -7.96 13.70 -1.30
N ALA A 23 -7.31 13.23 -0.24
CA ALA A 23 -7.03 11.83 -0.01
C ALA A 23 -7.85 11.24 1.14
N VAL A 24 -8.16 9.95 1.03
CA VAL A 24 -8.63 9.10 2.13
C VAL A 24 -7.49 8.16 2.49
N PHE A 25 -7.14 8.14 3.76
CA PHE A 25 -6.09 7.29 4.30
C PHE A 25 -6.70 6.08 5.02
N VAL A 26 -6.37 4.89 4.54
CA VAL A 26 -6.86 3.61 5.08
C VAL A 26 -5.69 2.80 5.62
N ASP A 27 -5.88 2.20 6.77
CA ASP A 27 -5.00 1.18 7.35
C ASP A 27 -5.85 0.23 8.21
N ASN A 28 -5.41 -0.99 8.39
CA ASN A 28 -6.10 -1.94 9.25
C ASN A 28 -5.71 -1.79 10.72
N ARG A 29 -4.80 -0.86 11.03
CA ARG A 29 -4.27 -0.62 12.36
C ARG A 29 -4.55 0.79 12.82
N THR A 30 -4.72 0.93 14.13
CA THR A 30 -4.57 2.20 14.85
C THR A 30 -3.48 2.00 15.87
N LEU A 31 -2.46 2.86 15.85
CA LEU A 31 -1.30 2.73 16.71
C LEU A 31 -0.75 4.10 17.11
N ASP A 32 -0.40 4.24 18.39
CA ASP A 32 0.34 5.37 18.90
C ASP A 32 1.37 4.81 19.91
N THR A 33 2.63 4.75 19.51
CA THR A 33 3.68 4.14 20.29
C THR A 33 5.03 4.82 20.04
N GLU A 34 5.97 4.57 20.95
CA GLU A 34 7.37 4.97 20.80
C GLU A 34 8.16 3.80 20.19
N LEU A 35 8.95 4.11 19.18
CA LEU A 35 9.86 3.13 18.56
C LEU A 35 11.10 2.92 19.45
N CYS A 36 11.83 1.83 19.17
CA CYS A 36 13.05 1.48 19.91
C CYS A 36 14.15 2.56 19.85
N ASP A 37 14.10 3.47 18.88
CA ASP A 37 15.01 4.62 18.72
C ASP A 37 14.47 5.92 19.35
N GLY A 38 13.36 5.86 20.11
CA GLY A 38 12.75 7.00 20.77
C GLY A 38 11.81 7.84 19.90
N ARG A 39 11.66 7.54 18.62
CA ARG A 39 10.72 8.24 17.76
C ARG A 39 9.28 7.77 17.99
N ARG A 40 8.33 8.70 17.92
CA ARG A 40 6.90 8.39 17.99
C ARG A 40 6.44 7.82 16.64
N LEU A 41 5.71 6.73 16.70
CA LEU A 41 4.99 6.17 15.57
C LEU A 41 3.48 6.31 15.81
N GLU A 42 2.81 7.08 14.95
CA GLU A 42 1.37 7.22 14.96
C GLU A 42 0.78 6.68 13.64
N ILE A 43 -0.17 5.74 13.76
CA ILE A 43 -0.99 5.26 12.66
C ILE A 43 -2.43 5.60 13.01
N LYS A 44 -2.96 6.61 12.32
CA LYS A 44 -4.31 7.13 12.53
C LYS A 44 -5.00 7.31 11.18
N PRO A 45 -5.55 6.23 10.62
CA PRO A 45 -6.24 6.30 9.36
C PRO A 45 -7.56 7.07 9.47
N ASP A 46 -8.04 7.60 8.36
CA ASP A 46 -9.39 8.16 8.26
C ASP A 46 -10.43 7.05 8.34
N VAL A 47 -10.11 5.89 7.78
CA VAL A 47 -10.95 4.69 7.80
C VAL A 47 -10.10 3.50 8.20
N VAL A 48 -10.52 2.79 9.25
CA VAL A 48 -9.89 1.51 9.64
C VAL A 48 -10.53 0.39 8.83
N ALA A 49 -9.76 -0.19 7.91
CA ALA A 49 -10.23 -1.28 7.05
C ALA A 49 -9.07 -2.12 6.55
N ASP A 50 -9.39 -3.34 6.14
CA ASP A 50 -8.46 -4.25 5.46
C ASP A 50 -8.45 -3.92 3.97
N PHE A 51 -7.26 -3.84 3.36
CA PHE A 51 -7.13 -3.55 1.93
C PHE A 51 -7.77 -4.63 1.02
N ARG A 52 -8.06 -5.82 1.57
CA ARG A 52 -8.76 -6.92 0.88
C ARG A 52 -10.27 -6.74 0.84
N ALA A 53 -10.81 -5.80 1.62
CA ALA A 53 -12.25 -5.56 1.73
C ALA A 53 -12.49 -4.08 2.06
N LEU A 54 -12.34 -3.22 1.05
CA LEU A 54 -12.46 -1.77 1.20
C LEU A 54 -13.93 -1.35 1.28
N PRO A 55 -14.30 -0.49 2.25
CA PRO A 55 -15.69 -0.06 2.46
C PRO A 55 -16.10 1.09 1.52
N PHE A 56 -15.73 0.99 0.25
CA PHE A 56 -16.04 1.99 -0.77
C PHE A 56 -16.75 1.35 -1.95
N SER A 57 -17.59 2.12 -2.63
CA SER A 57 -18.24 1.70 -3.87
C SER A 57 -17.24 1.52 -5.00
N ASP A 58 -17.64 0.77 -6.01
CA ASP A 58 -16.87 0.67 -7.26
C ASP A 58 -16.69 2.06 -7.89
N ASP A 59 -15.60 2.25 -8.63
CA ASP A 59 -15.32 3.46 -9.41
C ASP A 59 -15.41 4.78 -8.60
N SER A 60 -14.92 4.77 -7.35
CA SER A 60 -14.99 5.92 -6.43
C SER A 60 -13.81 6.87 -6.53
N PHE A 61 -12.64 6.37 -6.92
CA PHE A 61 -11.39 7.13 -6.88
C PHE A 61 -10.74 7.28 -8.25
N ASP A 62 -10.05 8.41 -8.44
CA ASP A 62 -9.28 8.67 -9.67
C ASP A 62 -7.85 8.10 -9.56
N HIS A 63 -7.35 7.94 -8.34
CA HIS A 63 -6.01 7.46 -8.06
C HIS A 63 -5.99 6.61 -6.78
N VAL A 64 -5.27 5.49 -6.83
CA VAL A 64 -5.09 4.58 -5.69
C VAL A 64 -3.61 4.36 -5.43
N VAL A 65 -3.21 4.41 -4.17
CA VAL A 65 -1.87 4.05 -3.69
C VAL A 65 -1.96 2.74 -2.94
N PHE A 66 -1.10 1.79 -3.32
CA PHE A 66 -1.01 0.47 -2.70
C PHE A 66 0.45 0.17 -2.32
N ASP A 67 0.76 0.28 -1.05
CA ASP A 67 2.09 0.04 -0.47
C ASP A 67 1.98 -0.97 0.70
N PRO A 68 1.67 -2.25 0.39
CA PRO A 68 1.53 -3.28 1.42
C PRO A 68 2.87 -3.65 2.06
N PRO A 69 2.88 -4.43 3.16
CA PRO A 69 4.11 -5.01 3.68
C PRO A 69 4.87 -5.80 2.62
N HIS A 70 6.22 -5.70 2.63
CA HIS A 70 7.09 -6.29 1.62
C HIS A 70 7.86 -7.52 2.09
N LEU A 71 7.88 -7.78 3.39
CA LEU A 71 8.74 -8.78 4.01
C LEU A 71 7.92 -9.85 4.74
N GLU A 72 8.23 -11.12 4.47
CA GLU A 72 7.64 -12.26 5.16
C GLU A 72 8.30 -12.52 6.52
N ARG A 73 9.63 -12.29 6.60
CA ARG A 73 10.45 -12.62 7.76
C ARG A 73 11.00 -11.37 8.41
N LEU A 74 10.48 -11.05 9.58
CA LEU A 74 10.91 -9.96 10.43
C LEU A 74 11.02 -10.43 11.87
N GLY A 75 12.01 -9.92 12.61
CA GLY A 75 12.08 -10.14 14.05
C GLY A 75 10.88 -9.52 14.77
N ALA A 76 10.44 -10.12 15.89
CA ALA A 76 9.27 -9.66 16.66
C ALA A 76 9.41 -8.23 17.20
N SER A 77 10.64 -7.78 17.47
CA SER A 77 10.96 -6.42 17.93
C SER A 77 11.45 -5.51 16.79
N SER A 78 11.30 -5.93 15.53
CA SER A 78 11.78 -5.19 14.38
C SER A 78 11.07 -3.85 14.26
N TRP A 79 11.85 -2.78 14.10
CA TRP A 79 11.39 -1.44 13.73
C TRP A 79 10.56 -1.46 12.44
N THR A 80 10.99 -2.26 11.45
CA THR A 80 10.29 -2.43 10.18
C THR A 80 8.93 -3.10 10.39
N ALA A 81 8.84 -4.12 11.25
CA ALA A 81 7.58 -4.79 11.55
C ALA A 81 6.58 -3.84 12.24
N ALA A 82 7.04 -3.02 13.20
CA ALA A 82 6.20 -2.04 13.87
C ALA A 82 5.66 -0.98 12.90
N LYS A 83 6.49 -0.53 11.96
CA LYS A 83 6.19 0.56 11.06
C LYS A 83 5.36 0.13 9.84
N TYR A 84 5.69 -1.01 9.24
CA TYR A 84 5.11 -1.47 7.97
C TYR A 84 4.28 -2.75 8.10
N GLY A 85 4.39 -3.48 9.20
CA GLY A 85 3.82 -4.81 9.33
C GLY A 85 4.64 -5.87 8.59
N ALA A 86 4.17 -7.11 8.63
CA ALA A 86 4.77 -8.23 7.93
C ALA A 86 3.72 -8.98 7.10
N LEU A 87 4.17 -9.61 6.02
CA LEU A 87 3.33 -10.49 5.21
C LEU A 87 3.03 -11.79 5.95
N LEU A 88 1.83 -12.29 5.79
CA LEU A 88 1.40 -13.61 6.27
C LEU A 88 1.77 -14.70 5.24
N LYS A 89 1.63 -15.96 5.62
CA LYS A 89 1.83 -17.10 4.71
C LYS A 89 0.88 -17.07 3.51
N SER A 90 -0.29 -16.47 3.68
CA SER A 90 -1.32 -16.24 2.64
C SER A 90 -1.04 -15.04 1.73
N TRP A 91 0.14 -14.48 1.76
CA TRP A 91 0.45 -13.19 1.12
C TRP A 91 0.11 -13.13 -0.37
N ARG A 92 0.21 -14.25 -1.11
CA ARG A 92 -0.17 -14.27 -2.53
C ARG A 92 -1.65 -13.98 -2.71
N ASP A 93 -2.49 -14.65 -1.96
CA ASP A 93 -3.94 -14.44 -2.00
C ASP A 93 -4.30 -13.05 -1.47
N ASP A 94 -3.67 -12.62 -0.39
CA ASP A 94 -3.91 -11.31 0.23
C ASP A 94 -3.56 -10.17 -0.73
N LEU A 95 -2.43 -10.24 -1.42
CA LEU A 95 -2.04 -9.22 -2.40
C LEU A 95 -2.92 -9.26 -3.64
N ALA A 96 -3.29 -10.46 -4.12
CA ALA A 96 -4.23 -10.59 -5.25
C ALA A 96 -5.58 -9.95 -4.93
N GLU A 97 -6.12 -10.19 -3.74
CA GLU A 97 -7.35 -9.55 -3.27
C GLU A 97 -7.17 -8.03 -3.11
N GLY A 98 -6.02 -7.58 -2.60
CA GLY A 98 -5.68 -6.17 -2.48
C GLY A 98 -5.64 -5.46 -3.84
N PHE A 99 -5.00 -6.04 -4.83
CA PHE A 99 -5.04 -5.52 -6.20
C PHE A 99 -6.47 -5.48 -6.76
N ALA A 100 -7.24 -6.55 -6.57
CA ALA A 100 -8.63 -6.61 -7.03
C ALA A 100 -9.48 -5.50 -6.42
N GLU A 101 -9.35 -5.26 -5.11
CA GLU A 101 -10.04 -4.17 -4.41
C GLU A 101 -9.56 -2.79 -4.88
N GLY A 102 -8.26 -2.60 -5.03
CA GLY A 102 -7.69 -1.36 -5.56
C GLY A 102 -8.25 -1.02 -6.94
N PHE A 103 -8.31 -1.99 -7.84
CA PHE A 103 -8.90 -1.80 -9.17
C PHE A 103 -10.42 -1.68 -9.14
N ARG A 104 -11.11 -2.35 -8.23
CA ARG A 104 -12.57 -2.21 -8.07
C ARG A 104 -12.97 -0.79 -7.74
N VAL A 105 -12.32 -0.18 -6.75
CA VAL A 105 -12.65 1.16 -6.29
C VAL A 105 -12.10 2.28 -7.20
N LEU A 106 -11.17 1.94 -8.08
CA LEU A 106 -10.57 2.85 -9.05
C LEU A 106 -11.51 3.03 -10.24
N LYS A 107 -11.71 4.26 -10.69
CA LYS A 107 -12.47 4.58 -11.92
C LYS A 107 -11.73 4.07 -13.15
N THR A 108 -12.47 3.76 -14.20
CA THR A 108 -11.90 3.52 -15.53
C THR A 108 -11.09 4.74 -15.96
N GLY A 109 -9.88 4.51 -16.47
CA GLY A 109 -8.92 5.58 -16.79
C GLY A 109 -8.12 6.09 -15.59
N GLY A 110 -8.47 5.67 -14.38
CA GLY A 110 -7.71 5.97 -13.18
C GLY A 110 -6.43 5.16 -13.07
N THR A 111 -5.52 5.59 -12.19
CA THR A 111 -4.21 4.96 -12.00
C THR A 111 -4.04 4.40 -10.59
N LEU A 112 -3.36 3.25 -10.50
CA LEU A 112 -2.91 2.67 -9.25
C LEU A 112 -1.39 2.69 -9.22
N VAL A 113 -0.81 3.28 -8.18
CA VAL A 113 0.63 3.22 -7.90
C VAL A 113 0.88 2.16 -6.85
N PHE A 114 1.70 1.20 -7.22
CA PHE A 114 2.12 0.10 -6.36
C PHE A 114 3.60 0.25 -6.01
N LYS A 115 3.90 0.21 -4.73
CA LYS A 115 5.28 0.25 -4.22
C LYS A 115 5.67 -1.11 -3.67
N TRP A 116 6.85 -1.59 -4.07
CA TRP A 116 7.36 -2.88 -3.63
C TRP A 116 8.87 -2.85 -3.42
N ASN A 117 9.33 -3.45 -2.32
CA ASN A 117 10.75 -3.72 -2.09
C ASN A 117 11.02 -5.21 -2.28
N GLU A 118 11.88 -5.55 -3.24
CA GLU A 118 12.15 -6.94 -3.65
C GLU A 118 13.27 -7.64 -2.85
N THR A 119 13.53 -7.23 -1.62
CA THR A 119 14.57 -7.85 -0.79
C THR A 119 14.31 -9.33 -0.54
N GLN A 120 13.08 -9.75 -0.31
CA GLN A 120 12.69 -11.14 -0.05
C GLN A 120 11.89 -11.76 -1.19
N ILE A 121 10.99 -11.02 -1.81
CA ILE A 121 10.10 -11.51 -2.86
C ILE A 121 10.33 -10.70 -4.14
N PRO A 122 10.62 -11.35 -5.28
CA PRO A 122 10.83 -10.65 -6.54
C PRO A 122 9.59 -9.85 -6.96
N THR A 123 9.81 -8.63 -7.46
CA THR A 123 8.75 -7.74 -7.94
C THR A 123 7.89 -8.41 -9.01
N GLN A 124 8.49 -9.17 -9.91
CA GLN A 124 7.77 -9.83 -11.01
C GLN A 124 6.75 -10.85 -10.52
N GLU A 125 7.05 -11.55 -9.42
CA GLU A 125 6.12 -12.49 -8.79
C GLU A 125 4.89 -11.76 -8.24
N VAL A 126 5.09 -10.60 -7.62
CA VAL A 126 3.99 -9.78 -7.06
C VAL A 126 3.16 -9.13 -8.16
N ILE A 127 3.80 -8.58 -9.20
CA ILE A 127 3.10 -8.00 -10.35
C ILE A 127 2.18 -9.02 -11.02
N SER A 128 2.55 -10.29 -11.06
CA SER A 128 1.73 -11.34 -11.67
C SER A 128 0.36 -11.52 -10.98
N LEU A 129 0.22 -11.04 -9.74
CA LEU A 129 -1.02 -11.08 -8.97
C LEU A 129 -1.97 -9.93 -9.31
N ALA A 130 -1.48 -8.88 -9.96
CA ALA A 130 -2.24 -7.68 -10.30
C ALA A 130 -3.10 -7.90 -11.54
N LYS A 131 -4.26 -8.49 -11.34
CA LYS A 131 -5.28 -8.66 -12.40
C LYS A 131 -6.30 -7.54 -12.33
N GLY A 132 -6.70 -6.98 -13.47
CA GLY A 132 -7.68 -5.90 -13.56
C GLY A 132 -7.11 -4.53 -13.91
N GLY A 133 -5.79 -4.41 -14.01
CA GLY A 133 -5.10 -3.22 -14.47
C GLY A 133 -4.02 -3.56 -15.51
N LYS A 134 -3.65 -2.58 -16.30
CA LYS A 134 -2.58 -2.67 -17.29
C LYS A 134 -1.35 -1.91 -16.82
N LEU A 135 -0.19 -2.54 -16.91
CA LEU A 135 1.08 -1.89 -16.61
C LEU A 135 1.33 -0.71 -17.56
N LEU A 136 1.68 0.45 -16.98
CA LEU A 136 2.11 1.62 -17.73
C LEU A 136 3.61 1.80 -17.69
N TYR A 137 4.16 2.02 -16.51
CA TYR A 137 5.60 2.24 -16.29
C TYR A 137 5.97 1.98 -14.83
N GLY A 138 7.27 1.97 -14.57
CA GLY A 138 7.80 1.85 -13.22
C GLY A 138 9.19 2.47 -13.09
N HIS A 139 9.64 2.66 -11.86
CA HIS A 139 10.93 3.21 -11.51
C HIS A 139 11.51 2.48 -10.30
N ARG A 140 12.82 2.23 -10.33
CA ARG A 140 13.57 1.66 -9.21
C ARG A 140 14.20 2.76 -8.38
N SER A 141 14.15 2.61 -7.06
CA SER A 141 14.76 3.54 -6.12
C SER A 141 15.20 2.82 -4.84
N GLY A 142 15.68 3.58 -3.87
CA GLY A 142 16.09 3.06 -2.58
C GLY A 142 17.46 2.39 -2.58
N LYS A 143 17.81 1.79 -1.46
CA LYS A 143 19.10 1.11 -1.26
C LYS A 143 19.27 -0.05 -2.24
N ALA A 144 20.36 -0.05 -3.01
CA ALA A 144 20.64 -1.03 -4.05
C ALA A 144 19.55 -1.12 -5.14
N ALA A 145 18.77 -0.07 -5.36
CA ALA A 145 17.70 0.00 -6.34
C ALA A 145 16.68 -1.15 -6.22
N ARG A 146 16.38 -1.57 -5.00
CA ARG A 146 15.44 -2.68 -4.72
C ARG A 146 14.00 -2.25 -4.53
N THR A 147 13.72 -0.96 -4.38
CA THR A 147 12.36 -0.43 -4.27
C THR A 147 11.85 -0.06 -5.65
N HIS A 148 10.71 -0.63 -6.01
CA HIS A 148 10.04 -0.38 -7.28
C HIS A 148 8.78 0.44 -7.04
N TRP A 149 8.58 1.45 -7.87
CA TRP A 149 7.35 2.20 -8.01
C TRP A 149 6.74 1.84 -9.35
N ILE A 150 5.55 1.29 -9.36
CA ILE A 150 4.93 0.70 -10.54
C ILE A 150 3.54 1.30 -10.70
N VAL A 151 3.25 1.77 -11.90
CA VAL A 151 1.97 2.41 -12.23
C VAL A 151 1.16 1.51 -13.14
N PHE A 152 -0.08 1.28 -12.74
CA PHE A 152 -1.11 0.60 -13.52
C PHE A 152 -2.20 1.59 -13.91
N ILE A 153 -2.89 1.32 -15.00
CA ILE A 153 -4.13 1.99 -15.39
C ILE A 153 -5.27 0.97 -15.42
N LYS A 154 -6.46 1.38 -14.98
CA LYS A 154 -7.70 0.62 -15.17
C LYS A 154 -8.30 0.97 -16.52
N GLU A 155 -8.44 -0.01 -17.42
CA GLU A 155 -9.08 0.14 -18.73
C GLU A 155 -10.57 -0.20 -18.70
#